data_a775c1316c190f510b4933f2687405bb
#
_entry.id   a775c1316c190f510b4933f2687405bb
#
_cell.length_a   1.000
_cell.length_b   1.000
_cell.length_c   1.000
_cell.angle_alpha   90.00
_cell.angle_beta   90.00
_cell.angle_gamma   90.00
#
_symmetry.space_group_name_H-M   'P 1'
#
loop_
_entity.id
_entity.type
_entity.pdbx_description
1 polymer ?
#
loop_
_entity_poly.entity_id
_entity_poly.type
_entity_poly.pdbx_seq_one_letter_code
_entity_poly.pdbx_strand_id
1 'polypeptide(L)'
;KWDKVNYLQEPGLELVIPKGMLYDNVLLNYSVRADSGDIAFTYQLNDTRIPMHDACDLRIGLRRRPVEDVTKYYVAGVTARGGKYRIGGKYEDGVMKVRIRDLGTYTVAVDTVPPVITPVNQAQWGRTGKIIFKAKDKETGINTYRGTIDGKYALFGKPNSISGNLVCELDPKHVEKGGKHVVEMTVTDGCGNRTTGQFEFV
;
A
#
# COMPACT_ATOMS: atom_id res chain seq x y z
N LYS A 1 -0.46 -5.97 30.03
CA LYS A 1 -0.99 -4.95 30.98
C LYS A 1 -0.73 -3.56 30.38
N TRP A 2 -1.67 -2.64 30.56
CA TRP A 2 -1.55 -1.28 30.02
C TRP A 2 -0.43 -0.45 30.69
N ASP A 3 -0.13 -0.72 31.93
CA ASP A 3 0.81 0.02 32.79
C ASP A 3 2.25 -0.50 32.75
N LYS A 4 2.54 -1.48 31.87
CA LYS A 4 3.87 -2.10 31.71
C LYS A 4 4.25 -2.22 30.24
N VAL A 5 5.53 -2.42 29.98
CA VAL A 5 6.00 -2.91 28.67
C VAL A 5 5.62 -4.38 28.56
N ASN A 6 5.04 -4.74 27.42
CA ASN A 6 4.66 -6.13 27.13
C ASN A 6 5.45 -6.61 25.93
N TYR A 7 5.94 -7.85 26.03
CA TYR A 7 6.69 -8.52 24.97
C TYR A 7 5.93 -9.80 24.59
N LEU A 8 5.73 -10.00 23.31
CA LEU A 8 5.32 -11.26 22.73
C LEU A 8 6.44 -11.73 21.82
N GLN A 9 7.12 -12.80 22.20
CA GLN A 9 8.18 -13.46 21.45
C GLN A 9 7.77 -14.89 21.15
N GLU A 10 7.60 -15.18 19.87
CA GLU A 10 7.22 -16.49 19.35
C GLU A 10 8.12 -16.82 18.16
N PRO A 11 8.24 -18.08 17.74
CA PRO A 11 9.00 -18.43 16.56
C PRO A 11 8.54 -17.61 15.33
N GLY A 12 9.44 -16.73 14.83
CA GLY A 12 9.16 -15.84 13.70
C GLY A 12 8.28 -14.62 14.02
N LEU A 13 8.01 -14.31 15.29
CA LEU A 13 7.27 -13.13 15.71
C LEU A 13 7.94 -12.43 16.89
N GLU A 14 8.08 -11.13 16.79
CA GLU A 14 8.43 -10.27 17.92
C GLU A 14 7.52 -9.04 17.91
N LEU A 15 6.80 -8.82 19.03
CA LEU A 15 5.96 -7.65 19.24
C LEU A 15 6.35 -7.00 20.56
N VAL A 16 6.63 -5.70 20.51
CA VAL A 16 6.90 -4.89 21.70
C VAL A 16 5.81 -3.84 21.85
N ILE A 17 5.05 -3.93 22.94
CA ILE A 17 3.99 -2.97 23.27
C ILE A 17 4.50 -2.13 24.45
N PRO A 18 4.93 -0.88 24.22
CA PRO A 18 5.38 0.02 25.29
C PRO A 18 4.28 0.27 26.34
N LYS A 19 4.71 0.65 27.55
CA LYS A 19 3.80 1.09 28.61
C LYS A 19 2.88 2.20 28.10
N GLY A 20 1.59 2.12 28.45
CA GLY A 20 0.59 3.13 28.11
C GLY A 20 0.06 3.04 26.66
N MET A 21 0.47 2.03 25.87
CA MET A 21 -0.05 1.84 24.51
C MET A 21 -1.43 1.19 24.49
N LEU A 22 -1.73 0.36 25.47
CA LEU A 22 -3.06 -0.25 25.61
C LEU A 22 -3.97 0.65 26.42
N TYR A 23 -5.26 0.70 26.08
CA TYR A 23 -6.28 1.46 26.82
C TYR A 23 -6.63 0.80 28.16
N ASP A 24 -6.49 -0.54 28.22
CA ASP A 24 -6.77 -1.34 29.42
C ASP A 24 -5.92 -2.62 29.40
N ASN A 25 -6.06 -3.45 30.44
CA ASN A 25 -5.49 -4.78 30.43
C ASN A 25 -6.15 -5.66 29.37
N VAL A 26 -5.34 -6.28 28.54
CA VAL A 26 -5.80 -7.18 27.48
C VAL A 26 -5.33 -8.58 27.78
N LEU A 27 -6.25 -9.55 27.71
CA LEU A 27 -5.92 -10.97 27.59
C LEU A 27 -5.79 -11.28 26.11
N LEU A 28 -4.57 -11.61 25.66
CA LEU A 28 -4.33 -11.96 24.26
C LEU A 28 -4.92 -13.36 23.97
N ASN A 29 -5.72 -13.43 22.92
CA ASN A 29 -6.13 -14.69 22.33
C ASN A 29 -5.27 -14.97 21.07
N TYR A 30 -4.01 -15.33 21.33
CA TYR A 30 -2.99 -15.55 20.32
C TYR A 30 -3.15 -16.89 19.62
N SER A 31 -3.04 -16.88 18.32
CA SER A 31 -2.91 -18.10 17.52
C SER A 31 -2.00 -17.90 16.32
N VAL A 32 -1.43 -19.00 15.83
CA VAL A 32 -0.57 -19.03 14.66
C VAL A 32 -1.02 -20.12 13.72
N ARG A 33 -1.00 -19.84 12.42
CA ARG A 33 -1.27 -20.81 11.37
C ARG A 33 -0.31 -20.63 10.21
N ALA A 34 -0.09 -21.70 9.47
CA ALA A 34 0.68 -21.69 8.24
C ALA A 34 0.12 -22.70 7.26
N ASP A 35 0.02 -22.27 6.01
CA ASP A 35 -0.18 -23.16 4.88
C ASP A 35 1.17 -23.51 4.23
N SER A 36 1.23 -24.60 3.46
CA SER A 36 2.47 -25.10 2.86
C SER A 36 3.14 -24.11 1.91
N GLY A 37 2.36 -23.20 1.34
CA GLY A 37 2.80 -22.17 0.40
C GLY A 37 3.18 -20.83 1.01
N ASP A 38 2.95 -20.62 2.31
CA ASP A 38 3.08 -19.31 2.93
C ASP A 38 4.52 -18.80 3.00
N ILE A 39 4.67 -17.51 2.72
CA ILE A 39 5.93 -16.75 2.84
C ILE A 39 6.32 -16.60 4.31
N ALA A 40 5.34 -16.39 5.18
CA ALA A 40 5.46 -16.30 6.63
C ALA A 40 4.27 -16.98 7.31
N PHE A 41 4.35 -17.21 8.59
CA PHE A 41 3.17 -17.57 9.36
C PHE A 41 2.14 -16.44 9.38
N THR A 42 0.88 -16.79 9.55
CA THR A 42 -0.18 -15.84 9.88
C THR A 42 -0.38 -15.83 11.39
N TYR A 43 -0.12 -14.68 12.00
CA TYR A 43 -0.21 -14.47 13.44
C TYR A 43 -1.48 -13.69 13.76
N GLN A 44 -2.40 -14.32 14.45
CA GLN A 44 -3.53 -13.66 15.08
C GLN A 44 -3.12 -13.23 16.47
N LEU A 45 -2.95 -11.93 16.68
CA LEU A 45 -2.54 -11.38 17.99
C LEU A 45 -3.71 -11.35 18.96
N ASN A 46 -4.92 -11.17 18.45
CA ASN A 46 -6.17 -11.32 19.19
C ASN A 46 -7.31 -11.69 18.23
N ASP A 47 -8.39 -12.26 18.74
CA ASP A 47 -9.59 -12.63 17.98
C ASP A 47 -10.41 -11.42 17.51
N THR A 48 -10.34 -10.33 18.25
CA THR A 48 -10.89 -9.02 17.88
C THR A 48 -9.78 -7.99 17.70
N ARG A 49 -9.95 -7.04 16.78
CA ARG A 49 -9.00 -5.94 16.62
C ARG A 49 -9.06 -5.01 17.84
N ILE A 50 -7.99 -4.95 18.60
CA ILE A 50 -7.85 -4.05 19.73
C ILE A 50 -6.99 -2.86 19.32
N PRO A 51 -7.54 -1.64 19.27
CA PRO A 51 -6.76 -0.45 18.92
C PRO A 51 -5.76 -0.11 20.03
N MET A 52 -4.68 0.55 19.64
CA MET A 52 -3.67 1.08 20.56
C MET A 52 -3.60 2.60 20.43
N HIS A 53 -3.10 3.27 21.46
CA HIS A 53 -2.94 4.75 21.48
C HIS A 53 -2.02 5.23 20.37
N ASP A 54 -0.94 4.50 20.08
CA ASP A 54 -0.03 4.77 18.97
C ASP A 54 0.50 3.45 18.39
N ALA A 55 1.37 3.56 17.41
CA ALA A 55 1.93 2.42 16.72
C ALA A 55 3.04 1.74 17.52
N CYS A 56 3.02 0.41 17.56
CA CYS A 56 3.99 -0.46 18.20
C CYS A 56 4.80 -1.24 17.15
N ASP A 57 6.02 -1.63 17.52
CA ASP A 57 6.91 -2.35 16.64
C ASP A 57 6.54 -3.85 16.58
N LEU A 58 6.30 -4.32 15.37
CA LEU A 58 6.05 -5.71 15.02
C LEU A 58 7.14 -6.20 14.07
N ARG A 59 7.69 -7.39 14.34
CA ARG A 59 8.63 -8.08 13.46
C ARG A 59 8.10 -9.46 13.11
N ILE A 60 8.11 -9.78 11.81
CA ILE A 60 7.65 -11.08 11.30
C ILE A 60 8.76 -11.69 10.46
N GLY A 61 9.25 -12.87 10.85
CA GLY A 61 10.23 -13.65 10.13
C GLY A 61 9.64 -14.28 8.86
N LEU A 62 10.45 -14.37 7.80
CA LEU A 62 10.09 -15.06 6.58
C LEU A 62 10.44 -16.54 6.69
N ARG A 63 9.52 -17.42 6.30
CA ARG A 63 9.75 -18.87 6.13
C ARG A 63 10.39 -19.18 4.78
N ARG A 64 10.06 -18.38 3.78
CA ARG A 64 10.55 -18.52 2.40
C ARG A 64 10.71 -17.17 1.75
N ARG A 65 11.60 -17.09 0.79
CA ARG A 65 11.86 -15.91 -0.03
C ARG A 65 11.70 -16.27 -1.52
N PRO A 66 10.46 -16.35 -2.05
CA PRO A 66 10.22 -16.69 -3.45
C PRO A 66 10.67 -15.59 -4.42
N VAL A 67 10.87 -14.36 -3.94
CA VAL A 67 11.34 -13.21 -4.72
C VAL A 67 12.62 -12.68 -4.11
N GLU A 68 13.65 -12.47 -4.92
CA GLU A 68 14.94 -11.96 -4.43
C GLU A 68 14.89 -10.48 -4.05
N ASP A 69 14.13 -9.68 -4.80
CA ASP A 69 13.92 -8.26 -4.52
C ASP A 69 13.10 -8.08 -3.23
N VAL A 70 13.81 -7.79 -2.17
CA VAL A 70 13.22 -7.63 -0.83
C VAL A 70 12.25 -6.45 -0.71
N THR A 71 12.27 -5.50 -1.64
CA THR A 71 11.34 -4.35 -1.68
C THR A 71 9.90 -4.77 -2.05
N LYS A 72 9.73 -5.97 -2.58
CA LYS A 72 8.43 -6.54 -2.97
C LYS A 72 7.65 -7.15 -1.81
N TYR A 73 8.29 -7.31 -0.66
CA TYR A 73 7.63 -7.85 0.54
C TYR A 73 6.96 -6.73 1.34
N TYR A 74 5.81 -7.06 1.92
CA TYR A 74 5.10 -6.18 2.83
C TYR A 74 4.39 -6.98 3.92
N VAL A 75 4.21 -6.38 5.08
CA VAL A 75 3.33 -6.93 6.10
C VAL A 75 1.89 -6.62 5.71
N ALA A 76 1.09 -7.65 5.67
CA ALA A 76 -0.34 -7.59 5.39
C ALA A 76 -1.14 -7.79 6.67
N GLY A 77 -2.15 -6.94 6.88
CA GLY A 77 -3.25 -7.23 7.78
C GLY A 77 -4.21 -8.21 7.12
N VAL A 78 -4.75 -9.13 7.89
CA VAL A 78 -5.70 -10.15 7.40
C VAL A 78 -7.07 -9.90 8.02
N THR A 79 -8.09 -9.77 7.17
CA THR A 79 -9.47 -9.61 7.61
C THR A 79 -10.07 -10.94 8.08
N ALA A 80 -11.18 -10.91 8.81
CA ALA A 80 -11.92 -12.11 9.22
C ALA A 80 -12.36 -13.01 8.04
N ARG A 81 -12.51 -12.43 6.84
CA ARG A 81 -12.85 -13.16 5.60
C ARG A 81 -11.62 -13.64 4.83
N GLY A 82 -10.41 -13.50 5.39
CA GLY A 82 -9.15 -13.89 4.75
C GLY A 82 -8.60 -12.88 3.72
N GLY A 83 -9.29 -11.77 3.49
CA GLY A 83 -8.78 -10.71 2.63
C GLY A 83 -7.53 -10.05 3.23
N LYS A 84 -6.57 -9.69 2.39
CA LYS A 84 -5.33 -9.02 2.80
C LYS A 84 -5.40 -7.53 2.46
N TYR A 85 -4.80 -6.70 3.32
CA TYR A 85 -4.58 -5.28 3.06
C TYR A 85 -3.18 -4.87 3.51
N ARG A 86 -2.58 -3.95 2.79
CA ARG A 86 -1.21 -3.53 3.04
C ARG A 86 -1.12 -2.74 4.36
N ILE A 87 -0.21 -3.16 5.24
CA ILE A 87 0.27 -2.36 6.36
C ILE A 87 1.57 -1.63 5.95
N GLY A 88 2.46 -2.32 5.23
CA GLY A 88 3.76 -1.83 4.79
C GLY A 88 4.89 -2.62 5.40
N GLY A 89 5.92 -1.91 5.89
CA GLY A 89 7.08 -2.53 6.52
C GLY A 89 8.32 -2.49 5.66
N LYS A 90 9.43 -2.89 6.26
CA LYS A 90 10.75 -2.94 5.64
C LYS A 90 11.41 -4.25 5.98
N TYR A 91 12.02 -4.88 4.98
CA TYR A 91 12.81 -6.09 5.19
C TYR A 91 14.19 -5.73 5.73
N GLU A 92 14.59 -6.34 6.83
CA GLU A 92 15.91 -6.24 7.41
C GLU A 92 16.30 -7.58 8.08
N ASP A 93 17.44 -8.14 7.73
CA ASP A 93 18.06 -9.30 8.39
C ASP A 93 17.13 -10.54 8.54
N GLY A 94 16.36 -10.87 7.51
CA GLY A 94 15.48 -12.03 7.52
C GLY A 94 14.08 -11.78 8.07
N VAL A 95 13.78 -10.59 8.57
CA VAL A 95 12.49 -10.22 9.13
C VAL A 95 11.89 -8.99 8.45
N MET A 96 10.56 -8.94 8.41
CA MET A 96 9.82 -7.73 8.09
C MET A 96 9.56 -6.94 9.36
N LYS A 97 9.99 -5.68 9.39
CA LYS A 97 9.74 -4.73 10.48
C LYS A 97 8.66 -3.76 10.08
N VAL A 98 7.66 -3.58 10.92
CA VAL A 98 6.52 -2.68 10.69
C VAL A 98 6.00 -2.11 11.99
N ARG A 99 5.33 -0.97 11.91
CA ARG A 99 4.59 -0.41 13.05
C ARG A 99 3.09 -0.66 12.85
N ILE A 100 2.45 -1.25 13.86
CA ILE A 100 1.02 -1.58 13.88
C ILE A 100 0.29 -0.74 14.93
N ARG A 101 -0.99 -0.44 14.69
CA ARG A 101 -1.84 0.37 15.58
C ARG A 101 -2.96 -0.42 16.24
N ASP A 102 -3.01 -1.71 16.01
CA ASP A 102 -3.99 -2.61 16.65
C ASP A 102 -3.43 -4.03 16.81
N LEU A 103 -4.05 -4.79 17.68
CA LEU A 103 -3.77 -6.21 17.88
C LEU A 103 -4.72 -7.02 16.98
N GLY A 104 -4.43 -7.05 15.69
CA GLY A 104 -5.18 -7.78 14.68
C GLY A 104 -4.49 -9.06 14.23
N THR A 105 -4.74 -9.44 12.98
CA THR A 105 -4.11 -10.61 12.34
C THR A 105 -3.15 -10.13 11.25
N TYR A 106 -1.93 -10.66 11.25
CA TYR A 106 -0.85 -10.21 10.38
C TYR A 106 -0.09 -11.37 9.75
N THR A 107 0.40 -11.15 8.53
CA THR A 107 1.29 -12.05 7.80
C THR A 107 2.22 -11.24 6.90
N VAL A 108 3.10 -11.91 6.15
CA VAL A 108 3.88 -11.29 5.09
C VAL A 108 3.36 -11.73 3.73
N ALA A 109 3.28 -10.80 2.80
CA ALA A 109 2.91 -11.05 1.41
C ALA A 109 3.91 -10.40 0.46
N VAL A 110 3.78 -10.68 -0.83
CA VAL A 110 4.62 -10.17 -1.92
C VAL A 110 3.73 -9.55 -2.97
N ASP A 111 4.16 -8.40 -3.48
CA ASP A 111 3.56 -7.76 -4.64
C ASP A 111 4.62 -7.47 -5.69
N THR A 112 4.52 -8.15 -6.83
CA THR A 112 5.39 -7.98 -7.99
C THR A 112 4.63 -7.47 -9.22
N VAL A 113 3.33 -7.19 -9.05
CA VAL A 113 2.45 -6.81 -10.17
C VAL A 113 2.35 -5.29 -10.25
N PRO A 114 2.77 -4.68 -11.37
CA PRO A 114 2.65 -3.24 -11.52
C PRO A 114 1.20 -2.74 -11.54
N PRO A 115 0.94 -1.51 -11.10
CA PRO A 115 -0.38 -0.90 -11.17
C PRO A 115 -0.85 -0.71 -12.61
N VAL A 116 -2.18 -0.65 -12.80
CA VAL A 116 -2.80 -0.42 -14.10
C VAL A 116 -3.25 1.03 -14.22
N ILE A 117 -2.92 1.67 -15.37
CA ILE A 117 -3.36 3.01 -15.75
C ILE A 117 -4.35 2.87 -16.89
N THR A 118 -5.53 3.47 -16.76
CA THR A 118 -6.56 3.49 -17.79
C THR A 118 -6.99 4.93 -18.08
N PRO A 119 -6.86 5.43 -19.33
CA PRO A 119 -7.39 6.73 -19.69
C PRO A 119 -8.92 6.71 -19.65
N VAL A 120 -9.53 7.78 -19.16
CA VAL A 120 -10.99 7.94 -19.09
C VAL A 120 -11.41 9.02 -20.08
N ASN A 121 -12.24 8.67 -21.06
CA ASN A 121 -12.75 9.58 -22.09
C ASN A 121 -11.65 10.37 -22.82
N GLN A 122 -10.54 9.72 -23.18
CA GLN A 122 -9.34 10.34 -23.78
C GLN A 122 -9.68 11.27 -24.97
N ALA A 123 -10.57 10.86 -25.88
CA ALA A 123 -10.97 11.65 -27.03
C ALA A 123 -11.63 12.99 -26.69
N GLN A 124 -11.97 13.22 -25.42
CA GLN A 124 -12.64 14.44 -24.98
C GLN A 124 -11.73 15.38 -24.19
N TRP A 125 -10.49 14.99 -23.89
CA TRP A 125 -9.62 15.74 -22.99
C TRP A 125 -9.38 17.18 -23.43
N GLY A 126 -9.00 17.42 -24.69
CA GLY A 126 -8.80 18.78 -25.18
C GLY A 126 -10.08 19.60 -25.18
N ARG A 127 -11.23 18.98 -25.53
CA ARG A 127 -12.53 19.68 -25.54
C ARG A 127 -12.98 20.06 -24.14
N THR A 128 -12.82 19.16 -23.16
CA THR A 128 -13.27 19.37 -21.78
C THR A 128 -12.27 20.14 -20.93
N GLY A 129 -11.03 20.29 -21.41
CA GLY A 129 -9.95 20.87 -20.63
C GLY A 129 -9.52 20.04 -19.44
N LYS A 130 -9.80 18.70 -19.44
CA LYS A 130 -9.48 17.82 -18.31
C LYS A 130 -8.94 16.49 -18.80
N ILE A 131 -7.79 16.11 -18.26
CA ILE A 131 -7.22 14.76 -18.42
C ILE A 131 -7.60 13.93 -17.21
N ILE A 132 -8.14 12.73 -17.44
CA ILE A 132 -8.55 11.83 -16.36
C ILE A 132 -7.96 10.46 -16.61
N PHE A 133 -7.24 9.94 -15.62
CA PHE A 133 -6.80 8.55 -15.56
C PHE A 133 -7.44 7.84 -14.39
N LYS A 134 -7.72 6.56 -14.56
CA LYS A 134 -8.03 5.65 -13.47
C LYS A 134 -6.80 4.81 -13.18
N ALA A 135 -6.23 4.97 -11.99
CA ALA A 135 -5.11 4.17 -11.52
C ALA A 135 -5.58 3.16 -10.48
N LYS A 136 -5.23 1.90 -10.68
CA LYS A 136 -5.57 0.81 -9.77
C LYS A 136 -4.40 -0.13 -9.56
N ASP A 137 -4.26 -0.57 -8.35
CA ASP A 137 -3.46 -1.71 -7.96
C ASP A 137 -4.27 -2.63 -7.04
N LYS A 138 -4.05 -3.93 -7.15
CA LYS A 138 -4.86 -4.94 -6.47
C LYS A 138 -4.36 -5.25 -5.07
N GLU A 139 -3.04 -5.28 -4.88
CA GLU A 139 -2.42 -5.80 -3.67
C GLU A 139 -2.01 -4.68 -2.70
N THR A 140 -1.22 -3.72 -3.17
CA THR A 140 -0.60 -2.72 -2.30
C THR A 140 -1.10 -1.30 -2.50
N GLY A 141 -1.95 -1.09 -3.52
CA GLY A 141 -2.56 0.20 -3.84
C GLY A 141 -1.57 1.19 -4.46
N ILE A 142 -2.08 2.35 -4.87
CA ILE A 142 -1.27 3.39 -5.50
C ILE A 142 -0.55 4.21 -4.42
N ASN A 143 0.78 4.21 -4.46
CA ASN A 143 1.65 4.98 -3.57
C ASN A 143 1.97 6.36 -4.13
N THR A 144 2.54 6.43 -5.35
CA THR A 144 2.89 7.69 -6.00
C THR A 144 2.42 7.73 -7.45
N TYR A 145 2.26 8.95 -7.97
CA TYR A 145 1.98 9.19 -9.38
C TYR A 145 2.63 10.49 -9.83
N ARG A 146 2.99 10.56 -11.10
CA ARG A 146 3.58 11.73 -11.74
C ARG A 146 3.11 11.80 -13.19
N GLY A 147 2.59 12.97 -13.59
CA GLY A 147 2.23 13.27 -14.97
C GLY A 147 3.09 14.35 -15.57
N THR A 148 3.32 14.26 -16.88
CA THR A 148 3.87 15.37 -17.69
C THR A 148 3.01 15.56 -18.93
N ILE A 149 2.96 16.78 -19.47
CA ILE A 149 2.39 17.11 -20.77
C ILE A 149 3.50 17.73 -21.59
N ASP A 150 3.79 17.16 -22.76
CA ASP A 150 4.90 17.56 -23.66
C ASP A 150 6.24 17.68 -22.91
N GLY A 151 6.49 16.73 -22.00
CA GLY A 151 7.69 16.69 -21.17
C GLY A 151 7.70 17.64 -19.97
N LYS A 152 6.72 18.57 -19.86
CA LYS A 152 6.62 19.50 -18.72
C LYS A 152 5.73 18.90 -17.63
N TYR A 153 6.10 19.14 -16.37
CA TYR A 153 5.33 18.67 -15.22
C TYR A 153 3.87 19.15 -15.28
N ALA A 154 2.94 18.25 -15.07
CA ALA A 154 1.50 18.51 -14.97
C ALA A 154 0.97 18.06 -13.62
N LEU A 155 0.21 18.91 -12.94
CA LEU A 155 -0.34 18.63 -11.63
C LEU A 155 -1.59 17.75 -11.76
N PHE A 156 -1.47 16.51 -11.37
CA PHE A 156 -2.59 15.59 -11.19
C PHE A 156 -3.02 15.54 -9.73
N GLY A 157 -4.31 15.62 -9.47
CA GLY A 157 -4.89 15.50 -8.13
C GLY A 157 -5.85 14.30 -8.04
N LYS A 158 -6.10 13.85 -6.81
CA LYS A 158 -7.19 12.89 -6.51
C LYS A 158 -8.40 13.69 -6.06
N PRO A 159 -9.47 13.85 -6.87
CA PRO A 159 -10.65 14.61 -6.47
C PRO A 159 -11.40 13.97 -5.30
N ASN A 160 -11.27 12.64 -5.15
CA ASN A 160 -11.72 11.90 -3.96
C ASN A 160 -10.88 10.62 -3.79
N SER A 161 -10.86 10.07 -2.58
CA SER A 161 -10.07 8.88 -2.23
C SER A 161 -10.66 7.56 -2.75
N ILE A 162 -11.92 7.56 -3.19
CA ILE A 162 -12.69 6.33 -3.51
C ILE A 162 -12.59 5.97 -4.99
N SER A 163 -12.62 6.97 -5.89
CA SER A 163 -12.71 6.73 -7.34
C SER A 163 -11.45 6.15 -7.98
N GLY A 164 -10.28 6.34 -7.36
CA GLY A 164 -8.99 6.02 -7.96
C GLY A 164 -8.65 6.88 -9.18
N ASN A 165 -9.40 7.97 -9.41
CA ASN A 165 -9.17 8.89 -10.52
C ASN A 165 -8.04 9.87 -10.17
N LEU A 166 -7.19 10.09 -11.16
CA LEU A 166 -6.18 11.15 -11.19
C LEU A 166 -6.63 12.17 -12.22
N VAL A 167 -6.82 13.41 -11.82
CA VAL A 167 -7.36 14.48 -12.68
C VAL A 167 -6.37 15.61 -12.78
N CYS A 168 -6.12 16.06 -14.02
CA CYS A 168 -5.40 17.30 -14.32
C CYS A 168 -6.33 18.23 -15.09
N GLU A 169 -6.45 19.47 -14.64
CA GLU A 169 -7.09 20.55 -15.41
C GLU A 169 -6.06 21.19 -16.31
N LEU A 170 -6.38 21.29 -17.62
CA LEU A 170 -5.48 21.88 -18.61
C LEU A 170 -5.46 23.41 -18.44
N ASP A 171 -4.28 23.99 -18.26
CA ASP A 171 -4.10 25.42 -18.29
C ASP A 171 -3.89 25.89 -19.74
N PRO A 172 -4.79 26.71 -20.32
CA PRO A 172 -4.67 27.21 -21.69
C PRO A 172 -3.39 28.01 -21.94
N LYS A 173 -2.72 28.51 -20.90
CA LYS A 173 -1.43 29.22 -21.01
C LYS A 173 -0.25 28.27 -21.29
N HIS A 174 -0.41 27.00 -20.98
CA HIS A 174 0.64 25.98 -21.08
C HIS A 174 0.34 24.88 -22.10
N VAL A 175 -0.95 24.68 -22.43
CA VAL A 175 -1.42 23.67 -23.38
C VAL A 175 -2.26 24.37 -24.43
N GLU A 176 -1.75 24.43 -25.65
CA GLU A 176 -2.43 25.13 -26.77
C GLU A 176 -3.67 24.35 -27.21
N LYS A 177 -4.79 25.02 -27.29
CA LYS A 177 -6.06 24.38 -27.69
C LYS A 177 -6.04 23.99 -29.18
N GLY A 178 -6.34 22.74 -29.49
CA GLY A 178 -6.35 22.22 -30.85
C GLY A 178 -4.99 21.77 -31.38
N GLY A 179 -3.93 21.87 -30.56
CA GLY A 179 -2.65 21.25 -30.82
C GLY A 179 -2.61 19.77 -30.51
N LYS A 180 -1.67 19.04 -31.08
CA LYS A 180 -1.37 17.67 -30.67
C LYS A 180 -0.46 17.69 -29.43
N HIS A 181 -0.87 17.02 -28.40
CA HIS A 181 -0.14 16.93 -27.14
C HIS A 181 0.04 15.47 -26.71
N VAL A 182 1.09 15.21 -25.94
CA VAL A 182 1.37 13.91 -25.34
C VAL A 182 1.39 14.06 -23.83
N VAL A 183 0.52 13.34 -23.15
CA VAL A 183 0.62 13.17 -21.69
C VAL A 183 1.31 11.87 -21.37
N GLU A 184 2.34 11.94 -20.53
CA GLU A 184 2.95 10.76 -19.93
C GLU A 184 2.52 10.65 -18.47
N MET A 185 2.04 9.47 -18.06
CA MET A 185 1.64 9.17 -16.70
C MET A 185 2.46 8.00 -16.16
N THR A 186 3.14 8.23 -15.05
CA THR A 186 3.82 7.19 -14.27
C THR A 186 3.10 6.98 -12.95
N VAL A 187 2.85 5.73 -12.60
CA VAL A 187 2.21 5.33 -11.34
C VAL A 187 3.05 4.24 -10.68
N THR A 188 3.23 4.35 -9.37
CA THR A 188 3.98 3.37 -8.57
C THR A 188 3.11 2.88 -7.43
N ASP A 189 3.12 1.58 -7.16
CA ASP A 189 2.40 0.96 -6.05
C ASP A 189 3.17 1.01 -4.71
N GLY A 190 2.64 0.33 -3.70
CA GLY A 190 3.23 0.29 -2.37
C GLY A 190 4.51 -0.52 -2.25
N CYS A 191 4.81 -1.40 -3.20
CA CYS A 191 6.04 -2.21 -3.28
C CYS A 191 7.01 -1.75 -4.37
N GLY A 192 6.78 -0.54 -4.94
CA GLY A 192 7.66 0.06 -5.92
C GLY A 192 7.54 -0.53 -7.33
N ASN A 193 6.50 -1.33 -7.63
CA ASN A 193 6.21 -1.72 -8.99
C ASN A 193 5.65 -0.51 -9.74
N ARG A 194 6.06 -0.37 -11.01
CA ARG A 194 5.86 0.87 -11.74
C ARG A 194 5.28 0.62 -13.12
N THR A 195 4.30 1.45 -13.50
CA THR A 195 3.77 1.54 -14.85
C THR A 195 3.92 2.96 -15.36
N THR A 196 4.38 3.09 -16.62
CA THR A 196 4.41 4.35 -17.35
C THR A 196 3.65 4.18 -18.66
N GLY A 197 2.75 5.10 -18.97
CA GLY A 197 1.99 5.13 -20.22
C GLY A 197 2.04 6.51 -20.86
N GLN A 198 2.05 6.55 -22.20
CA GLN A 198 1.96 7.77 -23.00
C GLN A 198 0.65 7.78 -23.79
N PHE A 199 -0.02 8.92 -23.82
CA PHE A 199 -1.35 9.08 -24.40
C PHE A 199 -1.41 10.39 -25.18
N GLU A 200 -1.83 10.31 -26.43
CA GLU A 200 -1.98 11.50 -27.28
C GLU A 200 -3.39 12.10 -27.12
N PHE A 201 -3.50 13.42 -27.22
CA PHE A 201 -4.77 14.14 -27.27
C PHE A 201 -4.66 15.43 -28.07
N VAL A 202 -5.81 15.98 -28.51
CA VAL A 202 -5.93 17.21 -29.29
C VAL A 202 -6.93 18.14 -28.64
#